data_fed6188a25c465d831a9033d8ab8ca05
#
_entry.id   fed6188a25c465d831a9033d8ab8ca05
#
_cell.length_a   1.000
_cell.length_b   1.000
_cell.length_c   1.000
_cell.angle_alpha   90.00
_cell.angle_beta   90.00
_cell.angle_gamma   90.00
#
_symmetry.space_group_name_H-M   'P 1'
#
loop_
_entity.id
_entity.type
_entity.pdbx_description
1 polymer ?
#
loop_
_entity_poly.entity_id
_entity_poly.type
_entity_poly.pdbx_seq_one_letter_code
_entity_poly.pdbx_strand_id
1 'polypeptide(L)'
;MIRRPPRSTLFPYTTLFRSKEFDEVFGESSLPGYSTFIEQIDKVETLASPDYLDSLSQDRRSEFIDAFTELRTDLLRNLEISELGISWFPPEVVSTDEESPPVTWETSSSVVQAALLFKEYKKRGAALKSLESLVGHLDDRDQFLIQSTLFGSQLEGLAEIHGSGSQLSREVSFYNVDYFTKALVFFMLAFITIFLGWLIPKSKFPTKITWVLNGTALGLLVTGVTIRCLIQGRPPVTTLYETILFITGCCVITALVLEYFDRKRIALTIAAFLGALGCFLSNRYELKEAVTAGDTMPSLVAVLDTNFWLSTHVTTVTLGYAAGLLAAAIAHVWIIGKLIGFKPNDKGFYKSLTRMVYGTICFGLFFSIVGTILGGIWANYSWGRFWGWDPKENGALMICRAELIILHLRMGGYIKDHGVHVLSLLNGMIIAFSWWGVNLLGVGLHSYGFTDGVFLLLLSFWGLESLLMIVSIGFGNRSGAKNQSTGGTGANPTGS
;
A
#
# COMPACT_ATOMS: atom_id res chain seq x y z
N MET A 1 23.24 39.93 7.77
CA MET A 1 22.13 40.22 6.82
C MET A 1 22.50 39.57 5.50
N ILE A 2 22.03 38.38 5.26
CA ILE A 2 22.17 37.69 3.94
C ILE A 2 21.08 38.31 3.05
N ARG A 3 21.50 39.12 2.09
CA ARG A 3 20.54 39.60 1.05
C ARG A 3 20.02 38.39 0.30
N ARG A 4 18.71 38.16 0.42
CA ARG A 4 18.02 37.14 -0.41
C ARG A 4 18.22 37.52 -1.89
N PRO A 5 18.60 36.55 -2.76
CA PRO A 5 18.68 36.82 -4.19
C PRO A 5 17.30 37.22 -4.73
N PRO A 6 17.23 38.02 -5.79
CA PRO A 6 15.96 38.39 -6.42
C PRO A 6 15.23 37.12 -6.90
N ARG A 7 13.94 37.01 -6.55
CA ARG A 7 13.10 35.79 -6.57
C ARG A 7 12.68 35.24 -7.93
N SER A 8 13.16 35.79 -9.01
CA SER A 8 12.70 35.45 -10.37
C SER A 8 13.74 34.80 -11.29
N THR A 9 14.90 34.40 -10.77
CA THR A 9 15.99 33.97 -11.65
C THR A 9 16.50 32.58 -11.25
N LEU A 10 16.28 31.61 -12.11
CA LEU A 10 16.84 30.25 -12.00
C LEU A 10 18.36 30.21 -12.26
N PHE A 11 18.93 31.31 -12.81
CA PHE A 11 20.38 31.47 -13.07
C PHE A 11 20.93 32.67 -12.32
N PRO A 12 21.45 32.54 -11.12
CA PRO A 12 21.72 33.73 -10.29
C PRO A 12 22.89 34.61 -10.73
N TYR A 13 23.88 34.22 -11.49
CA TYR A 13 25.05 35.07 -11.77
C TYR A 13 26.03 34.57 -12.84
N THR A 14 25.59 34.35 -14.09
CA THR A 14 26.59 34.09 -15.11
C THR A 14 27.00 35.39 -15.85
N THR A 15 28.29 35.54 -16.11
CA THR A 15 28.84 36.67 -16.89
C THR A 15 28.29 36.74 -18.32
N LEU A 16 27.81 35.60 -18.83
CA LEU A 16 27.22 35.48 -20.16
C LEU A 16 25.95 36.32 -20.33
N PHE A 17 25.09 36.44 -19.33
CA PHE A 17 23.89 37.27 -19.37
C PHE A 17 24.15 38.77 -19.30
N ARG A 18 25.43 39.17 -19.25
CA ARG A 18 25.89 40.57 -19.38
C ARG A 18 26.57 40.84 -20.71
N SER A 19 26.62 39.85 -21.60
CA SER A 19 27.19 40.05 -22.93
C SER A 19 26.15 40.67 -23.85
N LYS A 20 26.59 41.56 -24.78
CA LYS A 20 25.71 42.18 -25.78
C LYS A 20 25.01 41.13 -26.65
N GLU A 21 25.66 40.03 -26.91
CA GLU A 21 25.17 38.93 -27.72
C GLU A 21 23.96 38.24 -27.07
N PHE A 22 23.95 38.12 -25.74
CA PHE A 22 22.81 37.60 -25.01
C PHE A 22 21.69 38.63 -24.85
N ASP A 23 22.01 39.90 -24.69
CA ASP A 23 21.04 40.99 -24.65
C ASP A 23 20.25 41.09 -25.98
N GLU A 24 20.87 40.78 -27.12
CA GLU A 24 20.19 40.71 -28.43
C GLU A 24 19.20 39.54 -28.51
N VAL A 25 19.44 38.42 -27.81
CA VAL A 25 18.58 37.26 -27.84
C VAL A 25 17.48 37.33 -26.77
N PHE A 26 17.78 37.80 -25.57
CA PHE A 26 16.89 37.73 -24.41
C PHE A 26 16.42 39.10 -23.89
N GLY A 27 16.99 40.23 -24.39
CA GLY A 27 16.68 41.60 -23.94
C GLY A 27 17.46 42.06 -22.70
N GLU A 28 17.69 43.39 -22.58
CA GLU A 28 18.65 44.01 -21.64
C GLU A 28 18.34 43.85 -20.13
N SER A 29 17.23 43.26 -19.71
CA SER A 29 16.81 43.46 -18.30
C SER A 29 16.32 42.22 -17.53
N SER A 30 16.30 41.03 -18.09
CA SER A 30 15.79 39.87 -17.37
C SER A 30 16.62 38.60 -17.63
N LEU A 31 17.06 37.96 -16.58
CA LEU A 31 17.57 36.57 -16.67
C LEU A 31 16.42 35.69 -17.19
N PRO A 32 16.58 34.98 -18.32
CA PRO A 32 15.53 34.16 -18.86
C PRO A 32 15.24 32.96 -17.94
N GLY A 33 13.96 32.59 -17.83
CA GLY A 33 13.60 31.29 -17.30
C GLY A 33 13.96 30.17 -18.28
N TYR A 34 13.90 28.92 -17.81
CA TYR A 34 14.16 27.75 -18.67
C TYR A 34 13.26 27.69 -19.89
N SER A 35 11.98 28.07 -19.75
CA SER A 35 11.04 28.12 -20.88
C SER A 35 11.47 29.08 -21.97
N THR A 36 11.89 30.30 -21.59
CA THR A 36 12.39 31.32 -22.52
C THR A 36 13.70 30.87 -23.14
N PHE A 37 14.59 30.23 -22.38
CA PHE A 37 15.84 29.68 -22.89
C PHE A 37 15.60 28.60 -23.95
N ILE A 38 14.67 27.70 -23.72
CA ILE A 38 14.28 26.64 -24.66
C ILE A 38 13.64 27.24 -25.94
N GLU A 39 12.79 28.27 -25.81
CA GLU A 39 12.20 28.94 -26.95
C GLU A 39 13.24 29.60 -27.86
N GLN A 40 14.37 30.03 -27.33
CA GLN A 40 15.45 30.73 -28.08
C GLN A 40 16.67 29.82 -28.33
N ILE A 41 16.58 28.53 -28.11
CA ILE A 41 17.75 27.60 -28.17
C ILE A 41 18.42 27.61 -29.52
N ASP A 42 17.66 27.71 -30.63
CA ASP A 42 18.20 27.78 -32.00
C ASP A 42 19.11 29.02 -32.20
N LYS A 43 18.78 30.15 -31.55
CA LYS A 43 19.61 31.35 -31.57
C LYS A 43 20.85 31.20 -30.72
N VAL A 44 20.72 30.55 -29.54
CA VAL A 44 21.86 30.26 -28.65
C VAL A 44 22.84 29.30 -29.34
N GLU A 45 22.36 28.28 -30.04
CA GLU A 45 23.19 27.37 -30.83
C GLU A 45 23.93 28.11 -31.95
N THR A 46 23.25 29.08 -32.57
CA THR A 46 23.89 29.91 -33.62
C THR A 46 25.05 30.73 -33.07
N LEU A 47 24.90 31.30 -31.86
CA LEU A 47 25.99 32.05 -31.18
C LEU A 47 27.15 31.12 -30.77
N ALA A 48 26.90 29.84 -30.51
CA ALA A 48 27.92 28.86 -30.17
C ALA A 48 28.53 28.20 -31.43
N SER A 49 28.06 28.53 -32.63
CA SER A 49 28.58 27.92 -33.85
C SER A 49 30.03 28.34 -34.16
N PRO A 50 30.83 27.43 -34.77
CA PRO A 50 32.21 27.76 -35.16
C PRO A 50 32.34 29.01 -35.99
N ASP A 51 31.43 29.19 -36.97
CA ASP A 51 31.43 30.33 -37.87
C ASP A 51 31.25 31.68 -37.15
N TYR A 52 30.36 31.69 -36.13
CA TYR A 52 30.17 32.87 -35.29
C TYR A 52 31.36 33.14 -34.39
N LEU A 53 31.88 32.10 -33.72
CA LEU A 53 33.04 32.21 -32.85
C LEU A 53 34.30 32.70 -33.61
N ASP A 54 34.46 32.27 -34.85
CA ASP A 54 35.59 32.70 -35.71
C ASP A 54 35.43 34.16 -36.19
N SER A 55 34.23 34.73 -36.17
CA SER A 55 33.96 36.11 -36.47
C SER A 55 34.32 37.10 -35.35
N LEU A 56 34.51 36.57 -34.12
CA LEU A 56 34.87 37.38 -32.93
C LEU A 56 36.39 37.61 -32.84
N SER A 57 36.80 38.75 -32.24
CA SER A 57 38.18 38.98 -31.87
C SER A 57 38.64 37.97 -30.85
N GLN A 58 39.93 37.65 -30.81
CA GLN A 58 40.49 36.60 -29.94
C GLN A 58 40.14 36.82 -28.47
N ASP A 59 40.16 38.04 -27.96
CA ASP A 59 39.83 38.37 -26.55
C ASP A 59 38.34 38.13 -26.28
N ARG A 60 37.46 38.57 -27.17
CA ARG A 60 36.00 38.39 -27.05
C ARG A 60 35.59 36.92 -27.18
N ARG A 61 36.28 36.16 -28.05
CA ARG A 61 36.07 34.72 -28.19
C ARG A 61 36.39 33.97 -26.90
N SER A 62 37.50 34.30 -26.25
CA SER A 62 37.85 33.68 -24.97
C SER A 62 36.82 34.00 -23.89
N GLU A 63 36.46 35.28 -23.74
CA GLU A 63 35.45 35.72 -22.76
C GLU A 63 34.09 35.06 -23.01
N PHE A 64 33.67 34.93 -24.26
CA PHE A 64 32.40 34.27 -24.62
C PHE A 64 32.42 32.74 -24.31
N ILE A 65 33.53 32.06 -24.65
CA ILE A 65 33.69 30.63 -24.38
C ILE A 65 33.69 30.35 -22.85
N ASP A 66 34.37 31.18 -22.10
CA ASP A 66 34.41 31.07 -20.63
C ASP A 66 33.00 31.25 -20.00
N ALA A 67 32.28 32.27 -20.45
CA ALA A 67 30.93 32.56 -20.02
C ALA A 67 29.92 31.48 -20.44
N PHE A 68 30.07 30.91 -21.61
CA PHE A 68 29.23 29.80 -22.09
C PHE A 68 29.52 28.50 -21.31
N THR A 69 30.76 28.26 -20.95
CA THR A 69 31.16 27.12 -20.12
C THR A 69 30.61 27.24 -18.71
N GLU A 70 30.65 28.46 -18.13
CA GLU A 70 30.02 28.75 -16.83
C GLU A 70 28.53 28.49 -16.86
N LEU A 71 27.81 29.02 -17.88
CA LEU A 71 26.37 28.76 -18.07
C LEU A 71 26.04 27.27 -18.17
N ARG A 72 26.81 26.54 -18.97
CA ARG A 72 26.62 25.09 -19.13
C ARG A 72 26.82 24.37 -17.81
N THR A 73 27.83 24.74 -17.02
CA THR A 73 28.11 24.14 -15.73
C THR A 73 26.98 24.40 -14.73
N ASP A 74 26.50 25.63 -14.65
CA ASP A 74 25.39 26.02 -13.80
C ASP A 74 24.08 25.36 -14.21
N LEU A 75 23.82 25.26 -15.52
CA LEU A 75 22.68 24.55 -16.07
C LEU A 75 22.69 23.08 -15.63
N LEU A 76 23.80 22.36 -15.85
CA LEU A 76 23.94 20.95 -15.50
C LEU A 76 23.77 20.74 -13.98
N ARG A 77 24.38 21.59 -13.16
CA ARG A 77 24.25 21.53 -11.69
C ARG A 77 22.81 21.74 -11.24
N ASN A 78 22.11 22.72 -11.81
CA ASN A 78 20.70 22.96 -11.47
C ASN A 78 19.78 21.84 -11.94
N LEU A 79 20.08 21.24 -13.08
CA LEU A 79 19.36 20.07 -13.58
C LEU A 79 19.55 18.86 -12.67
N GLU A 80 20.76 18.61 -12.21
CA GLU A 80 21.09 17.53 -11.25
C GLU A 80 20.33 17.69 -9.92
N ILE A 81 20.26 18.92 -9.38
CA ILE A 81 19.46 19.22 -8.20
C ILE A 81 17.95 19.02 -8.44
N SER A 82 17.46 19.39 -9.61
CA SER A 82 16.03 19.31 -9.93
C SER A 82 15.58 17.90 -10.32
N GLU A 83 16.49 16.95 -10.57
CA GLU A 83 16.17 15.49 -10.68
C GLU A 83 15.58 14.94 -9.38
N LEU A 84 15.91 15.52 -8.24
CA LEU A 84 15.33 15.20 -6.94
C LEU A 84 13.94 15.85 -6.73
N GLY A 85 13.44 16.57 -7.72
CA GLY A 85 12.19 17.30 -7.68
C GLY A 85 10.94 16.42 -7.89
N ILE A 86 9.78 17.07 -7.78
CA ILE A 86 8.49 16.44 -8.03
C ILE A 86 8.32 16.18 -9.53
N SER A 87 7.81 15.00 -9.88
CA SER A 87 7.47 14.63 -11.25
C SER A 87 6.11 15.22 -11.63
N TRP A 88 6.12 16.39 -12.28
CA TRP A 88 4.92 17.15 -12.65
C TRP A 88 4.40 16.84 -14.06
N PHE A 89 5.27 16.41 -14.94
CA PHE A 89 4.95 16.32 -16.35
C PHE A 89 4.58 14.90 -16.76
N PRO A 90 3.47 14.72 -17.51
CA PRO A 90 3.12 13.42 -18.03
C PRO A 90 4.20 12.95 -19.03
N PRO A 91 4.39 11.63 -19.14
CA PRO A 91 5.36 11.03 -20.05
C PRO A 91 5.06 11.40 -21.51
N GLU A 92 6.09 11.52 -22.35
CA GLU A 92 5.90 11.89 -23.76
C GLU A 92 5.34 10.75 -24.62
N VAL A 93 5.70 9.52 -24.29
CA VAL A 93 5.27 8.33 -25.03
C VAL A 93 4.58 7.36 -24.09
N VAL A 94 3.32 7.10 -24.31
CA VAL A 94 2.65 5.92 -23.74
C VAL A 94 3.05 4.75 -24.63
N SER A 95 3.98 3.92 -24.18
CA SER A 95 4.28 2.68 -24.88
C SER A 95 3.06 1.78 -24.85
N THR A 96 2.59 1.38 -26.01
CA THR A 96 1.49 0.41 -26.16
C THR A 96 1.97 -1.03 -26.15
N ASP A 97 3.28 -1.25 -26.09
CA ASP A 97 3.90 -2.58 -26.11
C ASP A 97 4.10 -3.10 -24.69
N GLU A 98 3.63 -4.30 -24.41
CA GLU A 98 3.77 -4.98 -23.10
C GLU A 98 5.23 -5.20 -22.64
N GLU A 99 6.20 -5.08 -23.55
CA GLU A 99 7.65 -5.21 -23.27
C GLU A 99 8.34 -3.88 -22.93
N SER A 100 7.65 -2.74 -23.01
CA SER A 100 8.25 -1.44 -22.73
C SER A 100 8.31 -1.15 -21.23
N PRO A 101 9.38 -0.46 -20.73
CA PRO A 101 9.46 -0.10 -19.33
C PRO A 101 8.28 0.79 -18.91
N PRO A 102 7.85 0.70 -17.65
CA PRO A 102 6.72 1.50 -17.15
C PRO A 102 6.99 2.99 -17.39
N VAL A 103 6.00 3.64 -17.96
CA VAL A 103 6.08 5.07 -18.30
C VAL A 103 5.91 5.87 -17.03
N THR A 104 6.95 6.56 -16.60
CA THR A 104 6.94 7.39 -15.39
C THR A 104 6.72 8.86 -15.72
N TRP A 105 6.07 9.58 -14.81
CA TRP A 105 5.97 11.04 -14.88
C TRP A 105 7.36 11.67 -14.74
N GLU A 106 7.58 12.74 -15.48
CA GLU A 106 8.88 13.38 -15.62
C GLU A 106 9.02 14.59 -14.69
N THR A 107 10.23 14.82 -14.21
CA THR A 107 10.58 16.02 -13.46
C THR A 107 10.73 17.21 -14.40
N SER A 108 10.70 18.42 -13.85
CA SER A 108 11.02 19.63 -14.64
C SER A 108 12.42 19.55 -15.27
N SER A 109 13.37 18.91 -14.59
CA SER A 109 14.73 18.66 -15.07
C SER A 109 14.73 17.79 -16.33
N SER A 110 14.05 16.64 -16.27
CA SER A 110 13.96 15.73 -17.42
C SER A 110 13.36 16.42 -18.63
N VAL A 111 12.31 17.22 -18.44
CA VAL A 111 11.66 18.00 -19.52
C VAL A 111 12.61 19.03 -20.11
N VAL A 112 13.38 19.75 -19.27
CA VAL A 112 14.37 20.74 -19.74
C VAL A 112 15.51 20.05 -20.48
N GLN A 113 16.06 18.95 -19.93
CA GLN A 113 17.13 18.18 -20.60
C GLN A 113 16.68 17.66 -21.96
N ALA A 114 15.50 17.08 -22.02
CA ALA A 114 14.96 16.56 -23.27
C ALA A 114 14.65 17.69 -24.28
N ALA A 115 14.17 18.84 -23.82
CA ALA A 115 13.96 20.01 -24.69
C ALA A 115 15.27 20.59 -25.25
N LEU A 116 16.36 20.50 -24.49
CA LEU A 116 17.70 20.90 -24.92
C LEU A 116 18.31 19.91 -25.93
N LEU A 117 17.97 18.63 -25.84
CA LEU A 117 18.52 17.58 -26.70
C LEU A 117 17.66 17.30 -27.95
N PHE A 118 16.34 17.46 -27.83
CA PHE A 118 15.37 17.06 -28.86
C PHE A 118 14.40 18.19 -29.16
N LYS A 119 14.42 18.70 -30.42
CA LYS A 119 13.59 19.85 -30.85
C LYS A 119 12.06 19.62 -30.78
N GLU A 120 11.60 18.39 -30.52
CA GLU A 120 10.17 18.05 -30.50
C GLU A 120 9.45 18.46 -29.18
N TYR A 121 10.18 18.88 -28.15
CA TYR A 121 9.68 19.20 -26.82
C TYR A 121 8.94 20.57 -26.70
N LYS A 122 8.72 21.30 -27.79
CA LYS A 122 8.07 22.63 -27.76
C LYS A 122 6.67 22.65 -27.13
N LYS A 123 5.94 21.52 -27.17
CA LYS A 123 4.59 21.42 -26.58
C LYS A 123 4.57 21.54 -25.05
N ARG A 124 5.66 21.18 -24.38
CA ARG A 124 5.78 21.27 -22.91
C ARG A 124 6.29 22.62 -22.43
N GLY A 125 6.80 23.46 -23.33
CA GLY A 125 7.29 24.80 -23.01
C GLY A 125 6.23 25.68 -22.35
N ALA A 126 4.97 25.58 -22.77
CA ALA A 126 3.86 26.32 -22.17
C ALA A 126 3.60 25.92 -20.72
N ALA A 127 3.62 24.63 -20.39
CA ALA A 127 3.45 24.14 -19.03
C ALA A 127 4.65 24.49 -18.14
N LEU A 128 5.88 24.43 -18.68
CA LEU A 128 7.08 24.87 -17.96
C LEU A 128 7.02 26.37 -17.66
N LYS A 129 6.57 27.19 -18.60
CA LYS A 129 6.37 28.63 -18.40
C LYS A 129 5.33 28.95 -17.34
N SER A 130 4.25 28.18 -17.30
CA SER A 130 3.22 28.33 -16.25
C SER A 130 3.74 27.92 -14.89
N LEU A 131 4.59 26.89 -14.80
CA LEU A 131 5.27 26.50 -13.55
C LEU A 131 6.21 27.62 -13.07
N GLU A 132 6.99 28.21 -13.96
CA GLU A 132 7.86 29.35 -13.64
C GLU A 132 7.05 30.57 -13.18
N SER A 133 5.92 30.85 -13.81
CA SER A 133 5.02 31.92 -13.38
C SER A 133 4.42 31.63 -12.01
N LEU A 134 4.00 30.38 -11.75
CA LEU A 134 3.50 29.94 -10.45
C LEU A 134 4.54 30.16 -9.36
N VAL A 135 5.78 29.76 -9.57
CA VAL A 135 6.90 29.97 -8.63
C VAL A 135 7.19 31.45 -8.42
N GLY A 136 7.08 32.27 -9.47
CA GLY A 136 7.26 33.72 -9.39
C GLY A 136 6.22 34.45 -8.54
N HIS A 137 5.05 33.86 -8.31
CA HIS A 137 3.94 34.47 -7.56
C HIS A 137 3.64 33.80 -6.20
N LEU A 138 4.62 33.13 -5.59
CA LEU A 138 4.45 32.45 -4.28
C LEU A 138 4.04 33.39 -3.14
N ASP A 139 4.33 34.68 -3.23
CA ASP A 139 3.99 35.70 -2.23
C ASP A 139 2.64 36.39 -2.48
N ASP A 140 2.07 36.24 -3.67
CA ASP A 140 0.76 36.80 -4.06
C ASP A 140 -0.27 35.67 -4.17
N ARG A 141 -1.13 35.55 -3.14
CA ARG A 141 -2.10 34.45 -3.05
C ARG A 141 -3.05 34.42 -4.26
N ASP A 142 -3.51 35.56 -4.73
CA ASP A 142 -4.53 35.62 -5.78
C ASP A 142 -3.90 35.24 -7.12
N GLN A 143 -2.72 35.78 -7.43
CA GLN A 143 -1.95 35.40 -8.60
C GLN A 143 -1.51 33.94 -8.55
N PHE A 144 -1.06 33.45 -7.39
CA PHE A 144 -0.72 32.05 -7.19
C PHE A 144 -1.87 31.12 -7.53
N LEU A 145 -3.10 31.40 -7.08
CA LEU A 145 -4.29 30.60 -7.39
C LEU A 145 -4.64 30.62 -8.87
N ILE A 146 -4.49 31.77 -9.54
CA ILE A 146 -4.72 31.88 -10.99
C ILE A 146 -3.67 31.03 -11.74
N GLN A 147 -2.39 31.19 -11.40
CA GLN A 147 -1.30 30.50 -12.08
C GLN A 147 -1.32 28.98 -11.78
N SER A 148 -1.72 28.56 -10.57
CA SER A 148 -1.88 27.14 -10.24
C SER A 148 -2.99 26.48 -11.05
N THR A 149 -4.11 27.20 -11.27
CA THR A 149 -5.21 26.72 -12.10
C THR A 149 -4.78 26.60 -13.57
N LEU A 150 -4.06 27.59 -14.07
CA LEU A 150 -3.54 27.58 -15.45
C LEU A 150 -2.54 26.43 -15.65
N PHE A 151 -1.59 26.26 -14.74
CA PHE A 151 -0.63 25.16 -14.76
C PHE A 151 -1.32 23.80 -14.73
N GLY A 152 -2.28 23.61 -13.81
CA GLY A 152 -3.07 22.38 -13.71
C GLY A 152 -3.81 22.06 -15.00
N SER A 153 -4.50 23.05 -15.61
CA SER A 153 -5.21 22.83 -16.88
C SER A 153 -4.30 22.47 -18.05
N GLN A 154 -3.08 22.99 -18.07
CA GLN A 154 -2.08 22.63 -19.08
C GLN A 154 -1.54 21.22 -18.89
N LEU A 155 -1.30 20.80 -17.63
CA LEU A 155 -0.91 19.42 -17.33
C LEU A 155 -2.02 18.43 -17.66
N GLU A 156 -3.28 18.76 -17.36
CA GLU A 156 -4.44 17.94 -17.75
C GLU A 156 -4.51 17.81 -19.29
N GLY A 157 -4.36 18.89 -20.03
CA GLY A 157 -4.35 18.87 -21.50
C GLY A 157 -3.20 18.01 -22.06
N LEU A 158 -2.02 18.09 -21.47
CA LEU A 158 -0.90 17.21 -21.84
C LEU A 158 -1.20 15.75 -21.51
N ALA A 159 -1.74 15.47 -20.32
CA ALA A 159 -2.11 14.12 -19.90
C ALA A 159 -3.20 13.50 -20.80
N GLU A 160 -4.17 14.30 -21.26
CA GLU A 160 -5.19 13.85 -22.23
C GLU A 160 -4.57 13.47 -23.58
N ILE A 161 -3.67 14.31 -24.12
CA ILE A 161 -2.97 14.04 -25.39
C ILE A 161 -2.20 12.71 -25.31
N HIS A 162 -1.61 12.41 -24.17
CA HIS A 162 -0.83 11.19 -23.93
C HIS A 162 -1.65 10.02 -23.37
N GLY A 163 -2.98 10.13 -23.32
CA GLY A 163 -3.88 9.06 -22.87
C GLY A 163 -3.96 8.86 -21.36
N SER A 164 -3.27 9.68 -20.56
CA SER A 164 -3.22 9.57 -19.10
C SER A 164 -4.30 10.40 -18.38
N GLY A 165 -5.05 11.24 -19.07
CA GLY A 165 -6.00 12.20 -18.46
C GLY A 165 -7.10 11.53 -17.64
N SER A 166 -7.64 10.39 -18.10
CA SER A 166 -8.67 9.66 -17.36
C SER A 166 -8.13 9.00 -16.08
N GLN A 167 -6.86 8.60 -16.03
CA GLN A 167 -6.21 8.04 -14.86
C GLN A 167 -5.95 9.14 -13.84
N LEU A 168 -5.41 10.28 -14.24
CA LEU A 168 -5.17 11.45 -13.40
C LEU A 168 -6.46 11.92 -12.71
N SER A 169 -7.55 12.08 -13.45
CA SER A 169 -8.84 12.50 -12.91
C SER A 169 -9.40 11.49 -11.88
N ARG A 170 -9.23 10.18 -12.12
CA ARG A 170 -9.61 9.13 -11.16
C ARG A 170 -8.77 9.18 -9.89
N GLU A 171 -7.46 9.39 -10.03
CA GLU A 171 -6.53 9.46 -8.91
C GLU A 171 -6.81 10.67 -8.02
N VAL A 172 -6.99 11.86 -8.60
CA VAL A 172 -7.41 13.06 -7.87
C VAL A 172 -8.74 12.83 -7.14
N SER A 173 -9.72 12.22 -7.80
CA SER A 173 -11.00 11.87 -7.18
C SER A 173 -10.83 10.86 -6.05
N PHE A 174 -9.94 9.87 -6.21
CA PHE A 174 -9.66 8.85 -5.21
C PHE A 174 -9.14 9.47 -3.91
N TYR A 175 -8.16 10.37 -3.98
CA TYR A 175 -7.61 11.04 -2.80
C TYR A 175 -8.62 12.02 -2.17
N ASN A 176 -9.39 12.75 -2.98
CA ASN A 176 -10.41 13.68 -2.47
C ASN A 176 -11.53 12.97 -1.70
N VAL A 177 -11.92 11.77 -2.11
CA VAL A 177 -13.00 11.02 -1.44
C VAL A 177 -12.53 10.38 -0.14
N ASP A 178 -11.26 9.99 -0.03
CA ASP A 178 -10.69 9.32 1.16
C ASP A 178 -11.53 8.12 1.64
N TYR A 179 -11.62 7.12 0.76
CA TYR A 179 -12.48 5.95 0.96
C TYR A 179 -12.15 5.16 2.23
N PHE A 180 -10.87 4.99 2.54
CA PHE A 180 -10.43 4.09 3.61
C PHE A 180 -10.58 4.71 5.00
N THR A 181 -10.35 6.01 5.17
CA THR A 181 -10.66 6.70 6.42
C THR A 181 -12.16 6.74 6.68
N LYS A 182 -12.98 6.96 5.65
CA LYS A 182 -14.44 6.86 5.79
C LYS A 182 -14.88 5.44 6.16
N ALA A 183 -14.31 4.40 5.53
CA ALA A 183 -14.58 3.01 5.89
C ALA A 183 -14.21 2.73 7.35
N LEU A 184 -13.04 3.20 7.82
CA LEU A 184 -12.61 3.10 9.22
C LEU A 184 -13.67 3.68 10.18
N VAL A 185 -14.16 4.90 9.91
CA VAL A 185 -15.18 5.53 10.73
C VAL A 185 -16.46 4.69 10.79
N PHE A 186 -16.93 4.19 9.65
CA PHE A 186 -18.13 3.34 9.63
C PHE A 186 -17.92 1.99 10.34
N PHE A 187 -16.74 1.36 10.24
CA PHE A 187 -16.43 0.15 11.01
C PHE A 187 -16.35 0.42 12.52
N MET A 188 -15.79 1.55 12.95
CA MET A 188 -15.80 1.95 14.37
C MET A 188 -17.22 2.18 14.88
N LEU A 189 -18.06 2.86 14.12
CA LEU A 189 -19.48 3.06 14.47
C LEU A 189 -20.23 1.71 14.52
N ALA A 190 -19.93 0.79 13.60
CA ALA A 190 -20.47 -0.57 13.60
C ALA A 190 -20.07 -1.33 14.86
N PHE A 191 -18.80 -1.22 15.26
CA PHE A 191 -18.29 -1.85 16.49
C PHE A 191 -18.97 -1.29 17.75
N ILE A 192 -19.12 0.01 17.87
CA ILE A 192 -19.87 0.64 18.98
C ILE A 192 -21.33 0.17 18.98
N THR A 193 -21.97 0.17 17.83
CA THR A 193 -23.39 -0.19 17.70
C THR A 193 -23.65 -1.65 18.04
N ILE A 194 -22.78 -2.58 17.63
CA ILE A 194 -22.92 -4.01 18.00
C ILE A 194 -22.67 -4.22 19.48
N PHE A 195 -21.76 -3.47 20.09
CA PHE A 195 -21.54 -3.51 21.53
C PHE A 195 -22.80 -3.10 22.31
N LEU A 196 -23.48 -2.04 21.90
CA LEU A 196 -24.80 -1.67 22.43
C LEU A 196 -25.82 -2.80 22.22
N GLY A 197 -25.78 -3.50 21.10
CA GLY A 197 -26.60 -4.68 20.83
C GLY A 197 -26.38 -5.85 21.79
N TRP A 198 -25.16 -6.01 22.31
CA TRP A 198 -24.86 -6.99 23.35
C TRP A 198 -25.38 -6.57 24.73
N LEU A 199 -25.39 -5.26 25.04
CA LEU A 199 -25.94 -4.72 26.28
C LEU A 199 -27.48 -4.79 26.29
N ILE A 200 -28.13 -4.67 25.14
CA ILE A 200 -29.59 -4.69 24.99
C ILE A 200 -30.03 -5.89 24.13
N PRO A 201 -29.90 -7.14 24.63
CA PRO A 201 -30.04 -8.33 23.80
C PRO A 201 -31.44 -8.55 23.23
N LYS A 202 -32.47 -8.00 23.88
CA LYS A 202 -33.88 -8.08 23.43
C LYS A 202 -34.16 -7.22 22.17
N SER A 203 -33.38 -6.17 21.97
CA SER A 203 -33.55 -5.30 20.79
C SER A 203 -32.81 -5.84 19.58
N LYS A 204 -33.49 -5.88 18.44
CA LYS A 204 -32.88 -6.20 17.13
C LYS A 204 -32.39 -4.94 16.40
N PHE A 205 -32.73 -3.75 16.90
CA PHE A 205 -32.44 -2.48 16.23
C PHE A 205 -30.93 -2.21 16.10
N PRO A 206 -30.09 -2.31 17.17
CA PRO A 206 -28.65 -2.11 17.05
C PRO A 206 -28.03 -3.09 16.05
N THR A 207 -28.47 -4.35 16.04
CA THR A 207 -27.95 -5.37 15.10
C THR A 207 -28.23 -4.99 13.64
N LYS A 208 -29.43 -4.46 13.34
CA LYS A 208 -29.77 -4.00 11.98
C LYS A 208 -28.90 -2.81 11.56
N ILE A 209 -28.71 -1.84 12.45
CA ILE A 209 -27.79 -0.70 12.20
C ILE A 209 -26.37 -1.20 11.95
N THR A 210 -25.88 -2.13 12.75
CA THR A 210 -24.54 -2.70 12.56
C THR A 210 -24.37 -3.37 11.20
N TRP A 211 -25.40 -4.08 10.71
CA TRP A 211 -25.37 -4.65 9.35
C TRP A 211 -25.26 -3.57 8.28
N VAL A 212 -26.02 -2.48 8.41
CA VAL A 212 -25.95 -1.36 7.48
C VAL A 212 -24.58 -0.69 7.52
N LEU A 213 -24.07 -0.40 8.71
CA LEU A 213 -22.78 0.25 8.89
C LEU A 213 -21.61 -0.61 8.36
N ASN A 214 -21.58 -1.92 8.66
CA ASN A 214 -20.58 -2.82 8.10
C ASN A 214 -20.71 -2.94 6.57
N GLY A 215 -21.95 -2.98 6.05
CA GLY A 215 -22.18 -3.02 4.60
C GLY A 215 -21.70 -1.75 3.89
N THR A 216 -21.99 -0.57 4.49
CA THR A 216 -21.49 0.73 3.98
C THR A 216 -19.96 0.80 4.03
N ALA A 217 -19.36 0.42 5.17
CA ALA A 217 -17.91 0.39 5.32
C ALA A 217 -17.23 -0.54 4.32
N LEU A 218 -17.76 -1.75 4.16
CA LEU A 218 -17.28 -2.71 3.16
C LEU A 218 -17.46 -2.17 1.73
N GLY A 219 -18.59 -1.53 1.44
CA GLY A 219 -18.82 -0.90 0.14
C GLY A 219 -17.78 0.16 -0.17
N LEU A 220 -17.46 1.04 0.79
CA LEU A 220 -16.41 2.05 0.66
C LEU A 220 -15.03 1.39 0.46
N LEU A 221 -14.70 0.39 1.27
CA LEU A 221 -13.43 -0.33 1.17
C LEU A 221 -13.26 -0.99 -0.20
N VAL A 222 -14.27 -1.73 -0.67
CA VAL A 222 -14.24 -2.40 -1.98
C VAL A 222 -14.17 -1.39 -3.12
N THR A 223 -14.93 -0.29 -3.03
CA THR A 223 -14.89 0.78 -4.03
C THR A 223 -13.51 1.42 -4.10
N GLY A 224 -12.92 1.78 -2.95
CA GLY A 224 -11.57 2.35 -2.90
C GLY A 224 -10.52 1.42 -3.48
N VAL A 225 -10.55 0.12 -3.11
CA VAL A 225 -9.66 -0.90 -3.67
C VAL A 225 -9.85 -1.06 -5.17
N THR A 226 -11.11 -1.07 -5.65
CA THR A 226 -11.41 -1.20 -7.09
C THR A 226 -10.89 0.01 -7.89
N ILE A 227 -11.12 1.23 -7.40
CA ILE A 227 -10.62 2.45 -8.07
C ILE A 227 -9.11 2.43 -8.12
N ARG A 228 -8.45 2.02 -7.03
CA ARG A 228 -7.00 1.86 -6.98
C ARG A 228 -6.48 0.86 -8.03
N CYS A 229 -7.16 -0.29 -8.20
CA CYS A 229 -6.87 -1.25 -9.28
C CYS A 229 -6.99 -0.61 -10.67
N LEU A 230 -8.04 0.20 -10.88
CA LEU A 230 -8.27 0.86 -12.17
C LEU A 230 -7.25 1.96 -12.47
N ILE A 231 -6.72 2.65 -11.44
CA ILE A 231 -5.65 3.64 -11.58
C ILE A 231 -4.34 2.95 -11.94
N GLN A 232 -3.98 1.90 -11.19
CA GLN A 232 -2.71 1.20 -11.36
C GLN A 232 -2.71 0.19 -12.52
N GLY A 233 -3.88 -0.19 -13.05
CA GLY A 233 -4.01 -1.24 -14.06
C GLY A 233 -3.62 -2.65 -13.57
N ARG A 234 -3.57 -2.87 -12.26
CA ARG A 234 -3.09 -4.12 -11.63
C ARG A 234 -3.89 -4.48 -10.36
N PRO A 235 -3.86 -5.76 -9.91
CA PRO A 235 -4.49 -6.18 -8.66
C PRO A 235 -3.86 -5.50 -7.42
N PRO A 236 -4.65 -5.20 -6.36
CA PRO A 236 -4.24 -4.42 -5.20
C PRO A 236 -3.57 -5.31 -4.14
N VAL A 237 -2.49 -5.98 -4.49
CA VAL A 237 -1.78 -6.96 -3.65
C VAL A 237 -0.27 -6.85 -3.77
N THR A 238 0.22 -5.69 -4.22
CA THR A 238 1.64 -5.48 -4.54
C THR A 238 2.43 -4.87 -3.40
N THR A 239 1.80 -4.03 -2.58
CA THR A 239 2.43 -3.43 -1.40
C THR A 239 1.83 -3.98 -0.10
N LEU A 240 2.49 -3.71 1.03
CA LEU A 240 1.97 -4.12 2.34
C LEU A 240 0.68 -3.39 2.68
N TYR A 241 0.60 -2.11 2.33
CA TYR A 241 -0.62 -1.31 2.44
C TYR A 241 -1.80 -1.96 1.69
N GLU A 242 -1.61 -2.30 0.43
CA GLU A 242 -2.64 -2.93 -0.41
C GLU A 242 -3.06 -4.30 0.13
N THR A 243 -2.11 -5.14 0.54
CA THR A 243 -2.42 -6.46 1.09
C THR A 243 -3.18 -6.38 2.41
N ILE A 244 -2.91 -5.38 3.27
CA ILE A 244 -3.71 -5.13 4.48
C ILE A 244 -5.15 -4.82 4.13
N LEU A 245 -5.40 -3.92 3.16
CA LEU A 245 -6.75 -3.57 2.69
C LEU A 245 -7.48 -4.79 2.10
N PHE A 246 -6.80 -5.55 1.25
CA PHE A 246 -7.35 -6.74 0.62
C PHE A 246 -7.73 -7.81 1.66
N ILE A 247 -6.83 -8.15 2.58
CA ILE A 247 -7.08 -9.10 3.68
C ILE A 247 -8.23 -8.62 4.55
N THR A 248 -8.28 -7.33 4.88
CA THR A 248 -9.36 -6.74 5.67
C THR A 248 -10.70 -6.94 4.97
N GLY A 249 -10.79 -6.63 3.68
CA GLY A 249 -11.99 -6.86 2.89
C GLY A 249 -12.43 -8.33 2.89
N CYS A 250 -11.50 -9.24 2.65
CA CYS A 250 -11.77 -10.69 2.66
C CYS A 250 -12.23 -11.20 4.04
N CYS A 251 -11.59 -10.75 5.12
CA CYS A 251 -12.00 -11.10 6.49
C CYS A 251 -13.41 -10.59 6.79
N VAL A 252 -13.72 -9.35 6.44
CA VAL A 252 -15.04 -8.75 6.67
C VAL A 252 -16.11 -9.47 5.86
N ILE A 253 -15.90 -9.72 4.57
CA ILE A 253 -16.84 -10.46 3.71
C ILE A 253 -17.10 -11.84 4.31
N THR A 254 -16.06 -12.59 4.63
CA THR A 254 -16.18 -13.95 5.18
C THR A 254 -16.91 -13.92 6.53
N ALA A 255 -16.60 -12.97 7.40
CA ALA A 255 -17.28 -12.82 8.69
C ALA A 255 -18.77 -12.46 8.53
N LEU A 256 -19.12 -11.58 7.58
CA LEU A 256 -20.52 -11.26 7.28
C LEU A 256 -21.28 -12.47 6.73
N VAL A 257 -20.65 -13.26 5.87
CA VAL A 257 -21.23 -14.52 5.36
C VAL A 257 -21.46 -15.52 6.52
N LEU A 258 -20.49 -15.70 7.41
CA LEU A 258 -20.65 -16.54 8.60
C LEU A 258 -21.79 -16.06 9.49
N GLU A 259 -21.92 -14.76 9.72
CA GLU A 259 -23.01 -14.18 10.52
C GLU A 259 -24.38 -14.35 9.86
N TYR A 260 -24.46 -14.27 8.54
CA TYR A 260 -25.70 -14.50 7.81
C TYR A 260 -26.28 -15.91 8.10
N PHE A 261 -25.42 -16.93 8.20
CA PHE A 261 -25.84 -18.30 8.51
C PHE A 261 -26.04 -18.56 10.01
N ASP A 262 -25.14 -18.04 10.89
CA ASP A 262 -25.17 -18.36 12.32
C ASP A 262 -26.05 -17.42 13.17
N ARG A 263 -26.20 -16.16 12.75
CA ARG A 263 -27.07 -15.13 13.35
C ARG A 263 -26.89 -14.88 14.85
N LYS A 264 -25.69 -15.05 15.37
CA LYS A 264 -25.39 -14.90 16.80
C LYS A 264 -24.70 -13.59 17.17
N ARG A 265 -24.55 -12.65 16.23
CA ARG A 265 -23.89 -11.36 16.36
C ARG A 265 -22.38 -11.44 16.57
N ILE A 266 -21.78 -12.65 16.59
CA ILE A 266 -20.36 -12.84 16.88
C ILE A 266 -19.52 -12.44 15.67
N ALA A 267 -19.79 -13.07 14.54
CA ALA A 267 -19.04 -12.79 13.32
C ALA A 267 -19.28 -11.36 12.84
N LEU A 268 -20.47 -10.77 13.11
CA LEU A 268 -20.75 -9.36 12.86
C LEU A 268 -19.89 -8.44 13.72
N THR A 269 -19.63 -8.83 15.00
CA THR A 269 -18.73 -8.08 15.88
C THR A 269 -17.28 -8.18 15.40
N ILE A 270 -16.86 -9.39 14.98
CA ILE A 270 -15.51 -9.63 14.44
C ILE A 270 -15.32 -8.84 13.14
N ALA A 271 -16.32 -8.81 12.25
CA ALA A 271 -16.28 -8.02 11.02
C ALA A 271 -16.03 -6.55 11.31
N ALA A 272 -16.78 -5.94 12.24
CA ALA A 272 -16.59 -4.54 12.61
C ALA A 272 -15.22 -4.29 13.23
N PHE A 273 -14.76 -5.18 14.11
CA PHE A 273 -13.45 -5.07 14.77
C PHE A 273 -12.29 -5.20 13.77
N LEU A 274 -12.28 -6.27 12.97
CA LEU A 274 -11.21 -6.50 11.97
C LEU A 274 -11.24 -5.46 10.87
N GLY A 275 -12.43 -4.99 10.46
CA GLY A 275 -12.56 -3.90 9.51
C GLY A 275 -11.93 -2.60 10.04
N ALA A 276 -12.24 -2.22 11.28
CA ALA A 276 -11.66 -1.05 11.91
C ALA A 276 -10.14 -1.19 12.11
N LEU A 277 -9.68 -2.34 12.64
CA LEU A 277 -8.27 -2.60 12.86
C LEU A 277 -7.47 -2.58 11.54
N GLY A 278 -7.99 -3.24 10.50
CA GLY A 278 -7.32 -3.31 9.20
C GLY A 278 -7.23 -1.96 8.53
N CYS A 279 -8.31 -1.17 8.49
CA CYS A 279 -8.27 0.20 7.96
C CYS A 279 -7.35 1.13 8.79
N PHE A 280 -7.31 0.98 10.12
CA PHE A 280 -6.39 1.73 10.97
C PHE A 280 -4.93 1.37 10.67
N LEU A 281 -4.62 0.09 10.54
CA LEU A 281 -3.27 -0.36 10.19
C LEU A 281 -2.89 0.10 8.78
N SER A 282 -3.80 0.01 7.81
CA SER A 282 -3.52 0.45 6.43
C SER A 282 -3.16 1.94 6.38
N ASN A 283 -3.89 2.83 7.06
CA ASN A 283 -3.57 4.25 7.10
C ASN A 283 -2.17 4.54 7.67
N ARG A 284 -1.70 3.72 8.63
CA ARG A 284 -0.32 3.84 9.17
C ARG A 284 0.74 3.43 8.14
N TYR A 285 0.45 2.40 7.35
CA TYR A 285 1.36 1.93 6.31
C TYR A 285 1.32 2.81 5.07
N GLU A 286 0.17 3.39 4.71
CA GLU A 286 0.04 4.39 3.65
C GLU A 286 1.00 5.56 3.87
N LEU A 287 0.96 6.17 5.07
CA LEU A 287 1.86 7.26 5.41
C LEU A 287 3.34 6.85 5.31
N LYS A 288 3.66 5.63 5.74
CA LYS A 288 5.03 5.12 5.69
C LYS A 288 5.50 4.89 4.26
N GLU A 289 4.67 4.28 3.41
CA GLU A 289 4.98 4.05 1.99
C GLU A 289 5.12 5.38 1.25
N ALA A 290 4.22 6.35 1.48
CA ALA A 290 4.31 7.68 0.89
C ALA A 290 5.60 8.41 1.25
N VAL A 291 6.06 8.33 2.52
CA VAL A 291 7.31 8.96 2.95
C VAL A 291 8.54 8.26 2.36
N THR A 292 8.50 6.95 2.19
CA THR A 292 9.69 6.18 1.77
C THR A 292 9.82 6.08 0.25
N ALA A 293 8.70 5.89 -0.46
CA ALA A 293 8.68 5.74 -1.92
C ALA A 293 8.30 7.04 -2.65
N GLY A 294 7.90 8.09 -1.92
CA GLY A 294 7.38 9.33 -2.51
C GLY A 294 5.96 9.21 -3.06
N ASP A 295 5.40 8.00 -3.08
CA ASP A 295 4.06 7.71 -3.61
C ASP A 295 3.45 6.50 -2.88
N THR A 296 2.12 6.45 -2.79
CA THR A 296 1.36 5.29 -2.29
C THR A 296 1.09 4.25 -3.39
N MET A 297 1.38 4.56 -4.64
CA MET A 297 1.20 3.72 -5.83
C MET A 297 2.52 3.53 -6.61
N PRO A 298 3.60 3.06 -5.97
CA PRO A 298 4.91 2.97 -6.59
C PRO A 298 4.90 2.02 -7.80
N SER A 299 5.83 2.25 -8.73
CA SER A 299 6.10 1.31 -9.82
C SER A 299 6.56 -0.04 -9.28
N LEU A 300 6.25 -1.11 -10.00
CA LEU A 300 6.68 -2.46 -9.62
C LEU A 300 8.10 -2.77 -10.10
N VAL A 301 8.77 -3.64 -9.35
CA VAL A 301 9.96 -4.32 -9.88
C VAL A 301 9.54 -5.29 -11.01
N ALA A 302 10.37 -5.42 -12.02
CA ALA A 302 10.03 -6.16 -13.25
C ALA A 302 9.49 -7.59 -13.02
N VAL A 303 10.02 -8.31 -12.02
CA VAL A 303 9.56 -9.67 -11.68
C VAL A 303 8.12 -9.72 -11.17
N LEU A 304 7.60 -8.61 -10.63
CA LEU A 304 6.22 -8.47 -10.16
C LEU A 304 5.28 -7.86 -11.21
N ASP A 305 5.83 -7.37 -12.33
CA ASP A 305 5.05 -6.71 -13.38
C ASP A 305 4.34 -7.74 -14.28
N THR A 306 3.41 -8.49 -13.68
CA THR A 306 2.59 -9.49 -14.37
C THR A 306 1.21 -9.58 -13.74
N ASN A 307 0.22 -9.04 -14.43
CA ASN A 307 -1.17 -9.03 -13.98
C ASN A 307 -1.73 -10.44 -13.79
N PHE A 308 -1.33 -11.40 -14.61
CA PHE A 308 -1.79 -12.77 -14.51
C PHE A 308 -1.39 -13.42 -13.17
N TRP A 309 -0.11 -13.35 -12.80
CA TRP A 309 0.36 -13.98 -11.57
C TRP A 309 -0.07 -13.20 -10.31
N LEU A 310 -0.15 -11.87 -10.38
CA LEU A 310 -0.72 -11.07 -9.30
C LEU A 310 -2.20 -11.41 -9.06
N SER A 311 -2.99 -11.56 -10.14
CA SER A 311 -4.42 -11.88 -10.04
C SER A 311 -4.67 -13.32 -9.59
N THR A 312 -3.83 -14.26 -9.95
CA THR A 312 -4.04 -15.69 -9.66
C THR A 312 -3.33 -16.14 -8.41
N HIS A 313 -1.99 -16.08 -8.37
CA HIS A 313 -1.21 -16.56 -7.24
C HIS A 313 -1.38 -15.68 -6.00
N VAL A 314 -1.03 -14.37 -6.13
CA VAL A 314 -0.94 -13.50 -4.94
C VAL A 314 -2.29 -13.30 -4.29
N THR A 315 -3.36 -13.10 -5.07
CA THR A 315 -4.72 -12.99 -4.52
C THR A 315 -5.16 -14.30 -3.84
N THR A 316 -4.85 -15.45 -4.45
CA THR A 316 -5.23 -16.77 -3.90
C THR A 316 -4.52 -17.05 -2.57
N VAL A 317 -3.20 -16.87 -2.49
CA VAL A 317 -2.47 -17.10 -1.25
C VAL A 317 -2.85 -16.10 -0.14
N THR A 318 -3.11 -14.85 -0.52
CA THR A 318 -3.56 -13.80 0.41
C THR A 318 -4.95 -14.10 0.97
N LEU A 319 -5.83 -14.72 0.19
CA LEU A 319 -7.13 -15.19 0.65
C LEU A 319 -6.99 -16.30 1.71
N GLY A 320 -6.01 -17.20 1.54
CA GLY A 320 -5.63 -18.18 2.57
C GLY A 320 -5.19 -17.50 3.87
N TYR A 321 -4.35 -16.47 3.80
CA TYR A 321 -3.93 -15.68 4.96
C TYR A 321 -5.13 -15.02 5.67
N ALA A 322 -6.04 -14.42 4.91
CA ALA A 322 -7.24 -13.79 5.45
C ALA A 322 -8.10 -14.80 6.23
N ALA A 323 -8.32 -15.99 5.67
CA ALA A 323 -9.09 -17.03 6.33
C ALA A 323 -8.43 -17.50 7.63
N GLY A 324 -7.15 -17.78 7.62
CA GLY A 324 -6.42 -18.21 8.81
C GLY A 324 -6.39 -17.15 9.92
N LEU A 325 -6.22 -15.87 9.59
CA LEU A 325 -6.33 -14.75 10.54
C LEU A 325 -7.74 -14.61 11.11
N LEU A 326 -8.77 -14.78 10.27
CA LEU A 326 -10.16 -14.78 10.74
C LEU A 326 -10.43 -15.96 11.70
N ALA A 327 -9.90 -17.15 11.41
CA ALA A 327 -10.01 -18.30 12.31
C ALA A 327 -9.35 -18.01 13.68
N ALA A 328 -8.18 -17.38 13.69
CA ALA A 328 -7.53 -16.93 14.91
C ALA A 328 -8.37 -15.89 15.67
N ALA A 329 -8.95 -14.90 14.99
CA ALA A 329 -9.83 -13.91 15.61
C ALA A 329 -11.08 -14.53 16.25
N ILE A 330 -11.70 -15.53 15.61
CA ILE A 330 -12.82 -16.28 16.19
C ILE A 330 -12.34 -17.10 17.40
N ALA A 331 -11.13 -17.66 17.33
CA ALA A 331 -10.56 -18.42 18.44
C ALA A 331 -10.32 -17.55 19.68
N HIS A 332 -9.93 -16.28 19.54
CA HIS A 332 -9.84 -15.33 20.65
C HIS A 332 -11.19 -15.19 21.37
N VAL A 333 -12.28 -15.03 20.64
CA VAL A 333 -13.63 -14.91 21.23
C VAL A 333 -13.98 -16.16 22.04
N TRP A 334 -13.64 -17.33 21.52
CA TRP A 334 -13.87 -18.59 22.25
C TRP A 334 -13.05 -18.69 23.54
N ILE A 335 -11.73 -18.45 23.45
CA ILE A 335 -10.80 -18.58 24.58
C ILE A 335 -11.10 -17.54 25.64
N ILE A 336 -11.18 -16.24 25.26
CA ILE A 336 -11.48 -15.16 26.19
C ILE A 336 -12.85 -15.37 26.84
N GLY A 337 -13.86 -15.73 26.04
CA GLY A 337 -15.20 -16.03 26.55
C GLY A 337 -15.19 -17.16 27.60
N LYS A 338 -14.39 -18.20 27.41
CA LYS A 338 -14.21 -19.27 28.41
C LYS A 338 -13.48 -18.79 29.66
N LEU A 339 -12.43 -17.97 29.51
CA LEU A 339 -11.64 -17.45 30.64
C LEU A 339 -12.47 -16.54 31.55
N ILE A 340 -13.29 -15.65 30.98
CA ILE A 340 -14.13 -14.72 31.75
C ILE A 340 -15.49 -15.31 32.14
N GLY A 341 -15.77 -16.56 31.79
CA GLY A 341 -17.06 -17.18 32.08
C GLY A 341 -18.25 -16.59 31.33
N PHE A 342 -18.04 -16.08 30.12
CA PHE A 342 -19.12 -15.54 29.30
C PHE A 342 -20.04 -16.65 28.81
N LYS A 343 -21.35 -16.54 29.04
CA LYS A 343 -22.36 -17.55 28.68
C LYS A 343 -21.96 -19.01 29.04
N PRO A 344 -21.60 -19.29 30.29
CA PRO A 344 -20.98 -20.57 30.68
C PRO A 344 -21.87 -21.77 30.36
N ASN A 345 -23.19 -21.61 30.39
CA ASN A 345 -24.17 -22.68 30.19
C ASN A 345 -24.64 -22.80 28.73
N ASP A 346 -24.25 -21.88 27.83
CA ASP A 346 -24.63 -21.90 26.43
C ASP A 346 -23.63 -22.76 25.61
N LYS A 347 -23.79 -24.08 25.68
CA LYS A 347 -22.96 -25.00 24.89
C LYS A 347 -23.11 -24.78 23.39
N GLY A 348 -24.28 -24.33 22.94
CA GLY A 348 -24.54 -24.03 21.54
C GLY A 348 -23.71 -22.84 21.00
N PHE A 349 -23.47 -21.85 21.87
CA PHE A 349 -22.63 -20.70 21.53
C PHE A 349 -21.18 -21.12 21.20
N TYR A 350 -20.55 -21.84 22.13
CA TYR A 350 -19.16 -22.28 21.95
C TYR A 350 -18.98 -23.30 20.82
N LYS A 351 -19.95 -24.20 20.65
CA LYS A 351 -19.94 -25.18 19.57
C LYS A 351 -20.05 -24.50 18.19
N SER A 352 -20.79 -23.39 18.11
CA SER A 352 -20.88 -22.59 16.88
C SER A 352 -19.53 -21.96 16.54
N LEU A 353 -18.85 -21.33 17.52
CA LEU A 353 -17.51 -20.77 17.31
C LEU A 353 -16.52 -21.84 16.81
N THR A 354 -16.55 -23.05 17.38
CA THR A 354 -15.68 -24.12 16.91
C THR A 354 -15.99 -24.54 15.46
N ARG A 355 -17.28 -24.58 15.06
CA ARG A 355 -17.67 -24.85 13.67
C ARG A 355 -17.19 -23.75 12.72
N MET A 356 -17.33 -22.48 13.13
CA MET A 356 -16.83 -21.36 12.33
C MET A 356 -15.33 -21.47 12.11
N VAL A 357 -14.54 -21.68 13.20
CA VAL A 357 -13.08 -21.83 13.09
C VAL A 357 -12.72 -23.01 12.18
N TYR A 358 -13.35 -24.16 12.36
CA TYR A 358 -13.07 -25.34 11.55
C TYR A 358 -13.37 -25.11 10.08
N GLY A 359 -14.54 -24.53 9.75
CA GLY A 359 -14.91 -24.21 8.36
C GLY A 359 -13.99 -23.17 7.74
N THR A 360 -13.60 -22.16 8.51
CA THR A 360 -12.67 -21.12 8.03
C THR A 360 -11.27 -21.68 7.78
N ILE A 361 -10.78 -22.60 8.61
CA ILE A 361 -9.50 -23.30 8.39
C ILE A 361 -9.57 -24.19 7.14
N CYS A 362 -10.67 -24.94 6.93
CA CYS A 362 -10.83 -25.73 5.71
C CYS A 362 -10.79 -24.86 4.44
N PHE A 363 -11.46 -23.71 4.49
CA PHE A 363 -11.44 -22.72 3.39
C PHE A 363 -10.02 -22.15 3.22
N GLY A 364 -9.36 -21.76 4.31
CA GLY A 364 -7.99 -21.23 4.31
C GLY A 364 -7.01 -22.23 3.70
N LEU A 365 -7.03 -23.48 4.14
CA LEU A 365 -6.17 -24.54 3.64
C LEU A 365 -6.30 -24.75 2.12
N PHE A 366 -7.52 -24.74 1.59
CA PHE A 366 -7.72 -24.85 0.16
C PHE A 366 -6.99 -23.75 -0.59
N PHE A 367 -7.17 -22.49 -0.19
CA PHE A 367 -6.53 -21.35 -0.85
C PHE A 367 -5.03 -21.28 -0.57
N SER A 368 -4.58 -21.68 0.61
CA SER A 368 -3.15 -21.74 0.95
C SER A 368 -2.43 -22.78 0.08
N ILE A 369 -3.00 -23.96 -0.12
CA ILE A 369 -2.39 -25.01 -0.97
C ILE A 369 -2.40 -24.58 -2.44
N VAL A 370 -3.55 -24.15 -2.97
CA VAL A 370 -3.66 -23.73 -4.38
C VAL A 370 -2.73 -22.53 -4.64
N GLY A 371 -2.74 -21.54 -3.74
CA GLY A 371 -1.84 -20.39 -3.86
C GLY A 371 -0.37 -20.78 -3.83
N THR A 372 0.03 -21.68 -2.94
CA THR A 372 1.43 -22.16 -2.87
C THR A 372 1.85 -22.88 -4.14
N ILE A 373 0.98 -23.72 -4.73
CA ILE A 373 1.28 -24.41 -6.01
C ILE A 373 1.40 -23.39 -7.14
N LEU A 374 0.47 -22.43 -7.24
CA LEU A 374 0.54 -21.36 -8.25
C LEU A 374 1.83 -20.55 -8.12
N GLY A 375 2.28 -20.27 -6.89
CA GLY A 375 3.56 -19.59 -6.62
C GLY A 375 4.76 -20.39 -7.11
N GLY A 376 4.77 -21.71 -6.91
CA GLY A 376 5.81 -22.58 -7.44
C GLY A 376 5.83 -22.60 -8.98
N ILE A 377 4.67 -22.58 -9.62
CA ILE A 377 4.57 -22.49 -11.09
C ILE A 377 5.13 -21.14 -11.55
N TRP A 378 4.74 -20.03 -10.91
CA TRP A 378 5.28 -18.71 -11.23
C TRP A 378 6.79 -18.64 -11.03
N ALA A 379 7.32 -19.17 -9.92
CA ALA A 379 8.76 -19.25 -9.67
C ALA A 379 9.50 -20.05 -10.76
N ASN A 380 8.87 -21.09 -11.29
CA ASN A 380 9.44 -21.85 -12.41
C ASN A 380 9.50 -21.02 -13.71
N TYR A 381 8.49 -20.21 -13.99
CA TYR A 381 8.50 -19.31 -15.14
C TYR A 381 9.53 -18.19 -14.99
N SER A 382 9.59 -17.56 -13.81
CA SER A 382 10.40 -16.36 -13.59
C SER A 382 11.88 -16.67 -13.31
N TRP A 383 12.17 -17.81 -12.67
CA TRP A 383 13.52 -18.14 -12.17
C TRP A 383 13.99 -19.55 -12.55
N GLY A 384 13.22 -20.27 -13.38
CA GLY A 384 13.57 -21.61 -13.86
C GLY A 384 13.54 -22.72 -12.80
N ARG A 385 12.93 -22.48 -11.63
CA ARG A 385 12.81 -23.45 -10.54
C ARG A 385 11.45 -23.36 -9.84
N PHE A 386 10.81 -24.49 -9.62
CA PHE A 386 9.51 -24.55 -8.96
C PHE A 386 9.58 -24.22 -7.46
N TRP A 387 10.67 -24.57 -6.79
CA TRP A 387 10.89 -24.38 -5.36
C TRP A 387 12.35 -24.15 -5.03
N GLY A 388 12.66 -23.14 -4.22
CA GLY A 388 14.02 -22.75 -3.86
C GLY A 388 14.29 -22.63 -2.37
N TRP A 389 13.35 -23.05 -1.54
CA TRP A 389 13.45 -22.92 -0.07
C TRP A 389 13.61 -21.46 0.40
N ASP A 390 13.09 -20.54 -0.37
CA ASP A 390 13.01 -19.12 -0.01
C ASP A 390 12.19 -18.95 1.27
N PRO A 391 12.48 -17.95 2.14
CA PRO A 391 11.70 -17.70 3.35
C PRO A 391 10.19 -17.54 3.12
N LYS A 392 9.77 -16.89 2.02
CA LYS A 392 8.34 -16.80 1.65
C LYS A 392 7.73 -18.13 1.28
N GLU A 393 8.44 -18.96 0.49
CA GLU A 393 8.01 -20.30 0.14
C GLU A 393 7.86 -21.17 1.40
N ASN A 394 8.87 -21.13 2.29
CA ASN A 394 8.82 -21.84 3.58
C ASN A 394 7.67 -21.34 4.45
N GLY A 395 7.42 -20.04 4.49
CA GLY A 395 6.29 -19.45 5.19
C GLY A 395 4.94 -19.98 4.71
N ALA A 396 4.73 -20.02 3.38
CA ALA A 396 3.52 -20.58 2.78
C ALA A 396 3.35 -22.08 3.14
N LEU A 397 4.43 -22.84 3.07
CA LEU A 397 4.43 -24.26 3.47
C LEU A 397 4.12 -24.45 4.97
N MET A 398 4.63 -23.58 5.84
CA MET A 398 4.33 -23.61 7.28
C MET A 398 2.85 -23.38 7.54
N ILE A 399 2.20 -22.46 6.84
CA ILE A 399 0.75 -22.22 6.94
C ILE A 399 -0.03 -23.48 6.55
N CYS A 400 0.23 -24.01 5.35
CA CYS A 400 -0.41 -25.25 4.90
C CYS A 400 -0.25 -26.40 5.91
N ARG A 401 0.96 -26.59 6.46
CA ARG A 401 1.21 -27.62 7.48
C ARG A 401 0.45 -27.37 8.78
N ALA A 402 0.42 -26.14 9.27
CA ALA A 402 -0.29 -25.81 10.50
C ALA A 402 -1.79 -26.09 10.37
N GLU A 403 -2.40 -25.65 9.27
CA GLU A 403 -3.82 -25.89 8.97
C GLU A 403 -4.12 -27.40 8.81
N LEU A 404 -3.28 -28.15 8.09
CA LEU A 404 -3.38 -29.61 7.99
C LEU A 404 -3.29 -30.28 9.35
N ILE A 405 -2.34 -29.90 10.20
CA ILE A 405 -2.16 -30.46 11.55
C ILE A 405 -3.43 -30.23 12.36
N ILE A 406 -4.01 -29.04 12.36
CA ILE A 406 -5.24 -28.75 13.10
C ILE A 406 -6.38 -29.68 12.65
N LEU A 407 -6.58 -29.84 11.35
CA LEU A 407 -7.64 -30.68 10.80
C LEU A 407 -7.41 -32.16 11.13
N HIS A 408 -6.19 -32.68 10.96
CA HIS A 408 -5.88 -34.08 11.23
C HIS A 408 -6.00 -34.42 12.71
N LEU A 409 -5.48 -33.57 13.62
CA LEU A 409 -5.62 -33.74 15.04
C LEU A 409 -7.09 -33.71 15.49
N ARG A 410 -7.91 -32.86 14.87
CA ARG A 410 -9.35 -32.80 15.13
C ARG A 410 -10.08 -34.04 14.63
N MET A 411 -9.82 -34.44 13.37
CA MET A 411 -10.44 -35.63 12.75
C MET A 411 -10.03 -36.91 13.45
N GLY A 412 -8.77 -37.05 13.85
CA GLY A 412 -8.26 -38.20 14.60
C GLY A 412 -8.67 -38.23 16.08
N GLY A 413 -9.41 -37.21 16.56
CA GLY A 413 -9.88 -37.15 17.95
C GLY A 413 -8.80 -36.83 18.98
N TYR A 414 -7.57 -36.49 18.56
CA TYR A 414 -6.46 -36.12 19.44
C TYR A 414 -6.69 -34.79 20.16
N ILE A 415 -7.40 -33.86 19.53
CA ILE A 415 -7.76 -32.56 20.12
C ILE A 415 -9.29 -32.37 20.12
N LYS A 416 -9.77 -31.76 21.20
CA LYS A 416 -11.16 -31.29 21.33
C LYS A 416 -11.25 -29.80 20.98
N ASP A 417 -12.43 -29.20 21.20
CA ASP A 417 -12.71 -27.80 20.88
C ASP A 417 -11.63 -26.83 21.38
N HIS A 418 -11.18 -26.98 22.63
CA HIS A 418 -10.11 -26.14 23.20
C HIS A 418 -8.81 -26.22 22.40
N GLY A 419 -8.35 -27.42 22.03
CA GLY A 419 -7.13 -27.59 21.23
C GLY A 419 -7.23 -26.97 19.84
N VAL A 420 -8.41 -27.05 19.20
CA VAL A 420 -8.64 -26.39 17.92
C VAL A 420 -8.41 -24.88 18.03
N HIS A 421 -8.96 -24.22 19.05
CA HIS A 421 -8.81 -22.79 19.24
C HIS A 421 -7.39 -22.37 19.60
N VAL A 422 -6.71 -23.13 20.47
CA VAL A 422 -5.29 -22.87 20.83
C VAL A 422 -4.40 -22.98 19.59
N LEU A 423 -4.56 -24.03 18.78
CA LEU A 423 -3.76 -24.19 17.56
C LEU A 423 -4.13 -23.18 16.49
N SER A 424 -5.35 -22.64 16.48
CA SER A 424 -5.73 -21.56 15.58
C SER A 424 -5.02 -20.23 15.92
N LEU A 425 -4.76 -19.94 17.21
CA LEU A 425 -3.90 -18.82 17.61
C LEU A 425 -2.47 -19.02 17.08
N LEU A 426 -1.92 -20.24 17.26
CA LEU A 426 -0.59 -20.56 16.72
C LEU A 426 -0.54 -20.40 15.19
N ASN A 427 -1.59 -20.82 14.48
CA ASN A 427 -1.69 -20.60 13.03
C ASN A 427 -1.68 -19.11 12.68
N GLY A 428 -2.39 -18.27 13.44
CA GLY A 428 -2.34 -16.81 13.30
C GLY A 428 -0.93 -16.23 13.46
N MET A 429 -0.15 -16.76 14.44
CA MET A 429 1.26 -16.37 14.62
C MET A 429 2.13 -16.78 13.42
N ILE A 430 1.91 -17.97 12.87
CA ILE A 430 2.62 -18.48 11.69
C ILE A 430 2.29 -17.63 10.47
N ILE A 431 1.02 -17.24 10.27
CA ILE A 431 0.60 -16.38 9.17
C ILE A 431 1.25 -15.00 9.29
N ALA A 432 1.23 -14.38 10.46
CA ALA A 432 1.87 -13.10 10.69
C ALA A 432 3.38 -13.15 10.40
N PHE A 433 4.06 -14.23 10.79
CA PHE A 433 5.46 -14.45 10.43
C PHE A 433 5.65 -14.60 8.92
N SER A 434 4.85 -15.41 8.27
CA SER A 434 4.96 -15.68 6.84
C SER A 434 4.64 -14.44 5.98
N TRP A 435 3.76 -13.57 6.46
CA TRP A 435 3.38 -12.34 5.76
C TRP A 435 4.38 -11.21 6.01
N TRP A 436 4.68 -10.87 7.28
CA TRP A 436 5.55 -9.75 7.66
C TRP A 436 6.95 -10.18 8.07
N GLY A 437 7.04 -11.24 8.90
CA GLY A 437 8.29 -11.64 9.54
C GLY A 437 9.36 -12.09 8.58
N VAL A 438 9.02 -12.80 7.51
CA VAL A 438 10.00 -13.28 6.53
C VAL A 438 10.68 -12.14 5.76
N ASN A 439 10.02 -10.98 5.62
CA ASN A 439 10.62 -9.81 5.00
C ASN A 439 11.76 -9.21 5.87
N LEU A 440 11.70 -9.43 7.22
CA LEU A 440 12.75 -8.97 8.14
C LEU A 440 14.07 -9.75 7.96
N LEU A 441 14.03 -10.91 7.32
CA LEU A 441 15.22 -11.73 7.13
C LEU A 441 16.16 -11.15 6.07
N GLY A 442 15.66 -10.30 5.16
CA GLY A 442 16.46 -9.66 4.12
C GLY A 442 17.14 -10.60 3.15
N VAL A 443 16.69 -11.87 3.07
CA VAL A 443 17.26 -12.92 2.23
C VAL A 443 16.21 -13.57 1.34
N GLY A 444 16.66 -14.12 0.21
CA GLY A 444 15.78 -14.77 -0.77
C GLY A 444 15.31 -13.83 -1.87
N LEU A 445 14.66 -14.42 -2.89
CA LEU A 445 14.20 -13.71 -4.08
C LEU A 445 12.90 -12.91 -3.84
N HIS A 446 12.22 -13.17 -2.71
CA HIS A 446 11.01 -12.46 -2.28
C HIS A 446 11.30 -11.41 -1.19
N SER A 447 12.55 -10.95 -1.07
CA SER A 447 12.93 -9.91 -0.11
C SER A 447 12.71 -8.51 -0.69
N TYR A 448 11.45 -8.09 -0.79
CA TYR A 448 11.05 -6.75 -1.19
C TYR A 448 10.00 -6.21 -0.23
N GLY A 449 10.01 -4.91 -0.02
CA GLY A 449 9.13 -4.20 0.91
C GLY A 449 9.83 -3.67 2.16
N PHE A 450 9.15 -2.76 2.86
CA PHE A 450 9.71 -2.03 4.00
C PHE A 450 9.55 -2.82 5.29
N THR A 451 10.63 -2.98 6.04
CA THR A 451 10.68 -3.81 7.25
C THR A 451 10.82 -3.02 8.55
N ASP A 452 11.10 -1.71 8.48
CA ASP A 452 11.33 -0.88 9.67
C ASP A 452 10.09 -0.81 10.59
N GLY A 453 10.32 -1.05 11.88
CA GLY A 453 9.27 -1.05 12.90
C GLY A 453 8.38 -2.30 12.94
N VAL A 454 8.43 -3.18 11.95
CA VAL A 454 7.63 -4.42 11.90
C VAL A 454 8.07 -5.42 12.97
N PHE A 455 9.36 -5.46 13.30
CA PHE A 455 9.92 -6.42 14.26
C PHE A 455 9.28 -6.31 15.64
N LEU A 456 9.21 -5.11 16.22
CA LEU A 456 8.62 -4.91 17.54
C LEU A 456 7.12 -5.21 17.55
N LEU A 457 6.42 -4.87 16.46
CA LEU A 457 4.99 -5.17 16.32
C LEU A 457 4.76 -6.69 16.28
N LEU A 458 5.57 -7.43 15.51
CA LEU A 458 5.50 -8.88 15.40
C LEU A 458 5.82 -9.55 16.73
N LEU A 459 6.88 -9.13 17.45
CA LEU A 459 7.20 -9.64 18.78
C LEU A 459 6.10 -9.37 19.81
N SER A 460 5.49 -8.18 19.77
CA SER A 460 4.39 -7.82 20.66
C SER A 460 3.17 -8.72 20.39
N PHE A 461 2.84 -8.91 19.12
CA PHE A 461 1.76 -9.81 18.71
C PHE A 461 2.04 -11.25 19.20
N TRP A 462 3.22 -11.80 18.93
CA TRP A 462 3.59 -13.14 19.37
C TRP A 462 3.60 -13.27 20.89
N GLY A 463 4.05 -12.25 21.62
CA GLY A 463 4.04 -12.22 23.07
C GLY A 463 2.61 -12.29 23.63
N LEU A 464 1.69 -11.51 23.08
CA LEU A 464 0.28 -11.52 23.48
C LEU A 464 -0.40 -12.84 23.14
N GLU A 465 -0.19 -13.39 21.96
CA GLU A 465 -0.74 -14.70 21.56
C GLU A 465 -0.22 -15.83 22.44
N SER A 466 1.10 -15.87 22.69
CA SER A 466 1.73 -16.87 23.55
C SER A 466 1.20 -16.79 24.98
N LEU A 467 1.05 -15.57 25.52
CA LEU A 467 0.48 -15.37 26.85
C LEU A 467 -0.96 -15.90 26.92
N LEU A 468 -1.79 -15.58 25.94
CA LEU A 468 -3.17 -16.05 25.88
C LEU A 468 -3.25 -17.56 25.76
N MET A 469 -2.39 -18.19 24.97
CA MET A 469 -2.29 -19.66 24.85
C MET A 469 -1.91 -20.32 26.20
N ILE A 470 -0.87 -19.81 26.87
CA ILE A 470 -0.39 -20.34 28.16
C ILE A 470 -1.49 -20.22 29.21
N VAL A 471 -2.12 -19.05 29.34
CA VAL A 471 -3.22 -18.82 30.28
C VAL A 471 -4.39 -19.77 29.99
N SER A 472 -4.76 -19.94 28.72
CA SER A 472 -5.85 -20.81 28.30
C SER A 472 -5.58 -22.30 28.64
N ILE A 473 -4.36 -22.78 28.39
CA ILE A 473 -3.95 -24.16 28.71
C ILE A 473 -3.96 -24.38 30.23
N GLY A 474 -3.40 -23.45 31.00
CA GLY A 474 -3.39 -23.52 32.48
C GLY A 474 -4.80 -23.55 33.10
N PHE A 475 -5.73 -22.76 32.54
CA PHE A 475 -7.13 -22.74 32.95
C PHE A 475 -7.85 -24.04 32.59
N GLY A 476 -7.62 -24.60 31.40
CA GLY A 476 -8.19 -25.85 30.94
C GLY A 476 -7.79 -27.05 31.84
N ASN A 477 -6.52 -27.11 32.27
CA ASN A 477 -6.01 -28.14 33.15
C ASN A 477 -6.63 -28.08 34.56
N ARG A 478 -6.83 -26.89 35.13
CA ARG A 478 -7.48 -26.71 36.43
C ARG A 478 -8.95 -27.16 36.43
N SER A 479 -9.67 -26.85 35.33
CA SER A 479 -11.07 -27.26 35.18
C SER A 479 -11.21 -28.81 35.05
N GLY A 480 -10.26 -29.46 34.38
CA GLY A 480 -10.19 -30.92 34.25
C GLY A 480 -9.91 -31.63 35.58
N ALA A 481 -8.96 -31.10 36.35
CA ALA A 481 -8.61 -31.65 37.66
C ALA A 481 -9.77 -31.56 38.68
N LYS A 482 -10.52 -30.44 38.65
CA LYS A 482 -11.68 -30.23 39.53
C LYS A 482 -12.84 -31.20 39.23
N ASN A 483 -13.07 -31.55 37.98
CA ASN A 483 -14.10 -32.53 37.59
C ASN A 483 -13.72 -33.98 37.93
N GLN A 484 -12.44 -34.33 37.98
CA GLN A 484 -11.98 -35.65 38.43
C GLN A 484 -12.11 -35.82 39.96
N SER A 485 -11.86 -34.76 40.72
CA SER A 485 -11.99 -34.82 42.21
C SER A 485 -13.43 -34.88 42.70
N THR A 486 -14.41 -34.39 41.91
CA THR A 486 -15.84 -34.46 42.28
C THR A 486 -16.55 -35.71 41.76
N GLY A 487 -15.96 -36.44 40.82
CA GLY A 487 -16.50 -37.70 40.28
C GLY A 487 -16.10 -38.97 41.06
N GLY A 488 -15.17 -38.84 42.02
CA GLY A 488 -14.61 -39.97 42.78
C GLY A 488 -15.31 -40.35 44.11
N THR A 489 -16.36 -39.62 44.53
CA THR A 489 -17.01 -39.85 45.83
C THR A 489 -18.37 -40.55 45.75
N GLY A 490 -18.63 -41.35 44.72
CA GLY A 490 -19.90 -42.04 44.50
C GLY A 490 -19.84 -43.57 44.48
N ALA A 491 -18.84 -44.20 45.09
CA ALA A 491 -18.85 -45.65 45.31
C ALA A 491 -19.23 -45.94 46.78
N ASN A 492 -20.50 -46.14 46.99
CA ASN A 492 -21.01 -46.69 48.30
C ASN A 492 -20.81 -48.21 48.31
N PRO A 493 -20.06 -48.78 49.21
CA PRO A 493 -20.06 -50.25 49.40
C PRO A 493 -21.21 -50.63 50.30
N THR A 494 -22.33 -51.05 49.75
CA THR A 494 -23.28 -51.85 50.55
C THR A 494 -23.05 -53.33 50.25
N GLY A 495 -22.21 -53.95 51.11
CA GLY A 495 -22.23 -55.37 51.34
C GLY A 495 -23.32 -55.71 52.37
N SER A 496 -23.97 -56.74 52.16
CA SER A 496 -24.46 -57.78 53.02
C SER A 496 -25.56 -58.54 52.32
#